data_9e36606bfb71536ad486e29d4142cdee
#
_entry.id   9e36606bfb71536ad486e29d4142cdee
#
_cell.length_a   1.000
_cell.length_b   1.000
_cell.length_c   1.000
_cell.angle_alpha   90.00
_cell.angle_beta   90.00
_cell.angle_gamma   90.00
#
_symmetry.space_group_name_H-M   'P 1'
#
loop_
_entity.id
_entity.type
_entity.pdbx_description
1 polymer ?
#
loop_
_entity_poly.entity_id
_entity_poly.type
_entity_poly.pdbx_seq_one_letter_code
_entity_poly.pdbx_strand_id
1 'polypeptide(L)'
;MALRDEVEREAAAAHAAVAQLTDGGVAQALEHAALLVDERRDAIAAANAADVEAAAGRLDEGALDRLQLDDARIDALGAQLAQLAALPPLEREDESWVLDNGLRVALRRIPIGAVGANFEARPNVAVDVAGQLLKSLNAVVLRTGGAALGTVTLLVDEVLRPALQRAGLPPAAVGLVRSADREGSRVLVSLPHVLPLVILRGSGETTAELAREAAQHGVRTLAHAEGGGVLYVHAAADPAKTAALVEASLDRLGVCNRLNLLLVENDADVPLELLARLGITVREPERVGHEWANDAEHIASVTVVQVGSLEEAVRIANDETSALAASIVTEDETAAQRFLELYRGTAAFWNAPTRFTDGFALTGSPETGINVDRVPGPRGPVTYRDLWLRQYRVVGDGTQHR
;
A
#
# COMPACT_ATOMS: atom_id res chain seq x y z
N MET A 1 7.32 32.69 -2.21
CA MET A 1 8.25 31.56 -2.44
C MET A 1 7.55 30.63 -3.40
N ALA A 2 8.22 30.19 -4.46
CA ALA A 2 7.60 29.30 -5.42
C ALA A 2 7.30 27.95 -4.73
N LEU A 3 6.22 27.26 -5.11
CA LEU A 3 5.83 25.95 -4.56
C LEU A 3 6.97 24.93 -4.71
N ARG A 4 7.71 24.99 -5.83
CA ARG A 4 8.91 24.18 -6.03
C ARG A 4 9.94 24.36 -4.92
N ASP A 5 10.24 25.61 -4.52
CA ASP A 5 11.21 25.90 -3.46
C ASP A 5 10.74 25.36 -2.09
N GLU A 6 9.42 25.32 -1.86
CA GLU A 6 8.84 24.70 -0.65
C GLU A 6 9.09 23.18 -0.64
N VAL A 7 8.73 22.49 -1.73
CA VAL A 7 8.91 21.04 -1.83
C VAL A 7 10.37 20.65 -1.75
N GLU A 8 11.26 21.34 -2.47
CA GLU A 8 12.70 21.10 -2.43
C GLU A 8 13.30 21.30 -1.03
N ARG A 9 12.85 22.31 -0.29
CA ARG A 9 13.29 22.55 1.08
C ARG A 9 12.81 21.46 2.04
N GLU A 10 11.53 21.04 1.98
CA GLU A 10 11.01 19.95 2.79
C GLU A 10 11.76 18.64 2.46
N ALA A 11 12.01 18.36 1.18
CA ALA A 11 12.74 17.18 0.73
C ALA A 11 14.20 17.18 1.22
N ALA A 12 14.90 18.30 1.11
CA ALA A 12 16.27 18.43 1.58
C ALA A 12 16.38 18.28 3.11
N ALA A 13 15.43 18.87 3.85
CA ALA A 13 15.39 18.75 5.30
C ALA A 13 15.10 17.31 5.75
N ALA A 14 14.16 16.63 5.10
CA ALA A 14 13.86 15.22 5.36
C ALA A 14 15.07 14.32 5.03
N HIS A 15 15.74 14.56 3.90
CA HIS A 15 16.94 13.81 3.50
C HIS A 15 18.07 13.98 4.54
N ALA A 16 18.31 15.19 5.03
CA ALA A 16 19.33 15.45 6.06
C ALA A 16 19.00 14.81 7.42
N ALA A 17 17.71 14.63 7.74
CA ALA A 17 17.25 14.01 8.98
C ALA A 17 17.56 12.51 9.06
N VAL A 18 17.67 11.81 7.94
CA VAL A 18 17.86 10.33 7.86
C VAL A 18 19.05 9.87 8.70
N ALA A 19 20.17 10.58 8.63
CA ALA A 19 21.41 10.22 9.35
C ALA A 19 21.29 10.21 10.88
N GLN A 20 20.22 10.81 11.43
CA GLN A 20 19.98 10.92 12.87
C GLN A 20 18.92 9.92 13.36
N LEU A 21 18.28 9.16 12.45
CA LEU A 21 17.28 8.18 12.83
C LEU A 21 17.95 6.94 13.41
N THR A 22 17.41 6.43 14.51
CA THR A 22 17.83 5.19 15.16
C THR A 22 16.64 4.31 15.48
N ASP A 23 16.81 2.99 15.45
CA ASP A 23 15.72 2.04 15.72
C ASP A 23 15.05 2.29 17.08
N GLY A 24 15.84 2.53 18.13
CA GLY A 24 15.31 2.85 19.48
C GLY A 24 14.58 4.18 19.54
N GLY A 25 15.15 5.23 18.94
CA GLY A 25 14.51 6.55 18.89
C GLY A 25 13.22 6.53 18.08
N VAL A 26 13.18 5.79 16.95
CA VAL A 26 11.98 5.67 16.14
C VAL A 26 10.89 4.87 16.87
N ALA A 27 11.24 3.78 17.58
CA ALA A 27 10.27 3.04 18.40
C ALA A 27 9.62 3.98 19.45
N GLN A 28 10.43 4.75 20.18
CA GLN A 28 9.93 5.76 21.14
C GLN A 28 9.08 6.85 20.47
N ALA A 29 9.48 7.33 19.29
CA ALA A 29 8.69 8.32 18.55
C ALA A 29 7.32 7.77 18.15
N LEU A 30 7.24 6.53 17.71
CA LEU A 30 5.97 5.87 17.35
C LEU A 30 5.07 5.66 18.59
N GLU A 31 5.65 5.30 19.74
CA GLU A 31 4.92 5.23 21.03
C GLU A 31 4.38 6.61 21.43
N HIS A 32 5.19 7.65 21.34
CA HIS A 32 4.75 9.02 21.62
C HIS A 32 3.69 9.49 20.63
N ALA A 33 3.78 9.11 19.35
CA ALA A 33 2.77 9.44 18.35
C ALA A 33 1.42 8.76 18.68
N ALA A 34 1.44 7.50 19.12
CA ALA A 34 0.24 6.80 19.56
C ALA A 34 -0.46 7.51 20.72
N LEU A 35 0.30 7.96 21.72
CA LEU A 35 -0.24 8.73 22.85
C LEU A 35 -0.77 10.10 22.38
N LEU A 36 -0.06 10.77 21.47
CA LEU A 36 -0.48 12.07 20.95
C LEU A 36 -1.76 11.99 20.10
N VAL A 37 -2.02 10.88 19.41
CA VAL A 37 -3.32 10.66 18.73
C VAL A 37 -4.46 10.74 19.75
N ASP A 38 -4.32 10.12 20.91
CA ASP A 38 -5.33 10.17 21.96
C ASP A 38 -5.41 11.56 22.63
N GLU A 39 -4.26 12.17 22.98
CA GLU A 39 -4.19 13.53 23.55
C GLU A 39 -4.80 14.60 22.61
N ARG A 40 -4.80 14.38 21.31
CA ARG A 40 -5.26 15.31 20.25
C ARG A 40 -6.57 14.87 19.59
N ARG A 41 -7.24 13.89 20.13
CA ARG A 41 -8.45 13.29 19.57
C ARG A 41 -9.47 14.34 19.12
N ASP A 42 -9.84 15.26 20.00
CA ASP A 42 -10.85 16.28 19.71
C ASP A 42 -10.39 17.23 18.59
N ALA A 43 -9.11 17.57 18.55
CA ALA A 43 -8.55 18.42 17.50
C ALA A 43 -8.51 17.69 16.15
N ILE A 44 -8.14 16.39 16.14
CA ILE A 44 -8.16 15.53 14.94
C ILE A 44 -9.59 15.43 14.42
N ALA A 45 -10.55 15.12 15.28
CA ALA A 45 -11.96 15.01 14.91
C ALA A 45 -12.51 16.33 14.35
N ALA A 46 -12.19 17.46 14.97
CA ALA A 46 -12.62 18.79 14.52
C ALA A 46 -12.01 19.17 13.15
N ALA A 47 -10.71 18.93 12.95
CA ALA A 47 -10.06 19.19 11.67
C ALA A 47 -10.62 18.29 10.57
N ASN A 48 -10.89 17.03 10.88
CA ASN A 48 -11.47 16.09 9.93
C ASN A 48 -12.92 16.44 9.59
N ALA A 49 -13.74 16.82 10.56
CA ALA A 49 -15.10 17.27 10.31
C ALA A 49 -15.13 18.49 9.36
N ALA A 50 -14.21 19.44 9.53
CA ALA A 50 -14.09 20.60 8.64
C ALA A 50 -13.68 20.20 7.21
N ASP A 51 -12.72 19.26 7.07
CA ASP A 51 -12.33 18.72 5.75
C ASP A 51 -13.49 17.97 5.07
N VAL A 52 -14.26 17.15 5.81
CA VAL A 52 -15.42 16.41 5.31
C VAL A 52 -16.53 17.37 4.87
N GLU A 53 -16.86 18.37 5.70
CA GLU A 53 -17.85 19.40 5.36
C GLU A 53 -17.45 20.16 4.09
N ALA A 54 -16.19 20.58 3.99
CA ALA A 54 -15.66 21.26 2.82
C ALA A 54 -15.64 20.39 1.56
N ALA A 55 -15.55 19.07 1.69
CA ALA A 55 -15.56 18.12 0.58
C ALA A 55 -16.97 17.67 0.16
N ALA A 56 -17.98 17.88 1.00
CA ALA A 56 -19.36 17.49 0.72
C ALA A 56 -19.87 18.10 -0.61
N GLY A 57 -20.50 17.26 -1.44
CA GLY A 57 -20.99 17.64 -2.77
C GLY A 57 -19.89 17.80 -3.84
N ARG A 58 -18.59 17.60 -3.49
CA ARG A 58 -17.46 17.62 -4.43
C ARG A 58 -16.83 16.24 -4.62
N LEU A 59 -16.89 15.41 -3.62
CA LEU A 59 -16.42 14.03 -3.66
C LEU A 59 -17.61 13.08 -3.74
N ASP A 60 -17.40 11.92 -4.34
CA ASP A 60 -18.34 10.80 -4.29
C ASP A 60 -18.43 10.20 -2.87
N GLU A 61 -19.46 9.39 -2.64
CA GLU A 61 -19.74 8.80 -1.33
C GLU A 61 -18.59 7.93 -0.82
N GLY A 62 -17.98 7.15 -1.72
CA GLY A 62 -16.84 6.30 -1.36
C GLY A 62 -15.58 7.09 -0.99
N ALA A 63 -15.33 8.23 -1.66
CA ALA A 63 -14.25 9.13 -1.31
C ALA A 63 -14.51 9.88 0.01
N LEU A 64 -15.76 10.26 0.28
CA LEU A 64 -16.16 10.86 1.55
C LEU A 64 -16.01 9.86 2.71
N ASP A 65 -16.43 8.60 2.52
CA ASP A 65 -16.21 7.56 3.54
C ASP A 65 -14.72 7.36 3.86
N ARG A 66 -13.87 7.36 2.84
CA ARG A 66 -12.42 7.24 3.02
C ARG A 66 -11.77 8.46 3.68
N LEU A 67 -12.34 9.64 3.48
CA LEU A 67 -11.88 10.89 4.10
C LEU A 67 -12.23 10.95 5.59
N GLN A 68 -13.36 10.40 5.98
CA GLN A 68 -13.89 10.50 7.34
C GLN A 68 -13.06 9.71 8.34
N LEU A 69 -12.70 10.35 9.46
CA LEU A 69 -12.13 9.74 10.66
C LEU A 69 -13.16 9.82 11.80
N ASP A 70 -13.92 8.75 11.97
CA ASP A 70 -14.76 8.56 13.18
C ASP A 70 -13.88 8.14 14.38
N ASP A 71 -14.49 8.04 15.55
CA ASP A 71 -13.79 7.66 16.78
C ASP A 71 -13.06 6.32 16.65
N ALA A 72 -13.67 5.32 16.00
CA ALA A 72 -13.05 4.01 15.79
C ALA A 72 -11.83 4.08 14.85
N ARG A 73 -11.89 4.92 13.83
CA ARG A 73 -10.76 5.14 12.92
C ARG A 73 -9.63 5.95 13.58
N ILE A 74 -9.96 6.90 14.46
CA ILE A 74 -8.94 7.60 15.27
C ILE A 74 -8.29 6.64 16.25
N ASP A 75 -9.06 5.78 16.94
CA ASP A 75 -8.50 4.72 17.79
C ASP A 75 -7.56 3.80 17.01
N ALA A 76 -7.94 3.42 15.80
CA ALA A 76 -7.13 2.59 14.94
C ALA A 76 -5.78 3.24 14.60
N LEU A 77 -5.72 4.57 14.37
CA LEU A 77 -4.44 5.26 14.13
C LEU A 77 -3.48 5.10 15.32
N GLY A 78 -3.95 5.33 16.54
CA GLY A 78 -3.15 5.16 17.75
C GLY A 78 -2.71 3.71 17.95
N ALA A 79 -3.64 2.76 17.79
CA ALA A 79 -3.35 1.34 17.94
C ALA A 79 -2.32 0.85 16.91
N GLN A 80 -2.41 1.29 15.66
CA GLN A 80 -1.46 0.95 14.60
C GLN A 80 -0.05 1.49 14.87
N LEU A 81 0.06 2.72 15.35
CA LEU A 81 1.35 3.30 15.74
C LEU A 81 1.99 2.53 16.91
N ALA A 82 1.21 2.20 17.95
CA ALA A 82 1.67 1.41 19.09
C ALA A 82 2.11 0.00 18.66
N GLN A 83 1.34 -0.65 17.80
CA GLN A 83 1.70 -1.96 17.25
C GLN A 83 2.99 -1.87 16.44
N LEU A 84 3.15 -0.88 15.58
CA LEU A 84 4.34 -0.69 14.77
C LEU A 84 5.57 -0.39 15.64
N ALA A 85 5.42 0.37 16.71
CA ALA A 85 6.47 0.61 17.70
C ALA A 85 6.98 -0.71 18.31
N ALA A 86 6.06 -1.61 18.67
CA ALA A 86 6.36 -2.89 19.31
C ALA A 86 6.98 -3.93 18.37
N LEU A 87 6.82 -3.79 17.05
CA LEU A 87 7.44 -4.71 16.09
C LEU A 87 8.98 -4.64 16.18
N PRO A 88 9.69 -5.75 15.92
CA PRO A 88 11.15 -5.74 15.90
C PRO A 88 11.68 -4.78 14.83
N PRO A 89 12.86 -4.18 15.05
CA PRO A 89 13.51 -3.38 14.03
C PRO A 89 13.85 -4.22 12.80
N LEU A 90 14.04 -3.57 11.66
CA LEU A 90 14.54 -4.23 10.46
C LEU A 90 15.93 -4.80 10.72
N GLU A 91 16.12 -6.10 10.48
CA GLU A 91 17.45 -6.72 10.55
C GLU A 91 18.37 -6.10 9.48
N ARG A 92 19.50 -5.54 9.94
CA ARG A 92 20.39 -4.72 9.08
C ARG A 92 21.43 -5.54 8.33
N GLU A 93 21.79 -6.71 8.81
CA GLU A 93 22.75 -7.61 8.17
C GLU A 93 22.03 -8.92 7.83
N ASP A 94 22.05 -9.30 6.56
CA ASP A 94 21.29 -10.43 6.03
C ASP A 94 22.18 -11.68 5.96
N GLU A 95 23.32 -11.55 5.28
CA GLU A 95 24.28 -12.62 5.06
C GLU A 95 25.71 -12.09 5.23
N SER A 96 26.62 -12.96 5.63
CA SER A 96 28.06 -12.64 5.65
C SER A 96 28.90 -13.86 5.26
N TRP A 97 30.01 -13.61 4.55
CA TRP A 97 30.95 -14.65 4.10
C TRP A 97 32.38 -14.10 3.98
N VAL A 98 33.33 -14.99 3.81
CA VAL A 98 34.75 -14.65 3.57
C VAL A 98 35.12 -15.11 2.17
N LEU A 99 35.77 -14.26 1.39
CA LEU A 99 36.31 -14.60 0.09
C LEU A 99 37.66 -15.34 0.25
N ASP A 100 38.08 -16.06 -0.79
CA ASP A 100 39.35 -16.84 -0.78
C ASP A 100 40.59 -15.96 -0.50
N ASN A 101 40.53 -14.66 -0.84
CA ASN A 101 41.59 -13.71 -0.56
C ASN A 101 41.52 -13.07 0.84
N GLY A 102 40.62 -13.55 1.72
CA GLY A 102 40.46 -13.09 3.09
C GLY A 102 39.57 -11.86 3.30
N LEU A 103 38.99 -11.28 2.24
CA LEU A 103 38.01 -10.19 2.37
C LEU A 103 36.73 -10.72 3.08
N ARG A 104 36.29 -10.01 4.11
CA ARG A 104 35.00 -10.27 4.78
C ARG A 104 33.93 -9.44 4.12
N VAL A 105 32.90 -10.08 3.62
CA VAL A 105 31.75 -9.48 2.95
C VAL A 105 30.51 -9.65 3.81
N ALA A 106 29.72 -8.58 3.96
CA ALA A 106 28.40 -8.64 4.56
C ALA A 106 27.37 -7.98 3.64
N LEU A 107 26.24 -8.62 3.47
CA LEU A 107 25.09 -8.06 2.77
C LEU A 107 24.25 -7.29 3.78
N ARG A 108 24.06 -5.99 3.52
CA ARG A 108 23.36 -5.09 4.44
C ARG A 108 22.10 -4.49 3.82
N ARG A 109 21.12 -4.23 4.68
CA ARG A 109 19.94 -3.41 4.42
C ARG A 109 20.21 -2.01 4.96
N ILE A 110 20.20 -1.01 4.08
CA ILE A 110 20.37 0.40 4.45
C ILE A 110 19.12 1.19 4.09
N PRO A 111 18.80 2.31 4.75
CA PRO A 111 17.68 3.16 4.36
C PRO A 111 17.79 3.64 2.92
N ILE A 112 16.65 3.83 2.26
CA ILE A 112 16.55 4.46 0.95
C ILE A 112 16.98 5.93 1.03
N GLY A 113 16.60 6.59 2.13
CA GLY A 113 16.81 8.01 2.35
C GLY A 113 15.50 8.71 2.69
N ALA A 114 15.22 9.85 2.07
CA ALA A 114 13.90 10.43 2.11
C ALA A 114 13.03 9.85 0.98
N VAL A 115 11.77 9.56 1.30
CA VAL A 115 10.79 8.99 0.36
C VAL A 115 9.60 9.94 0.26
N GLY A 116 9.16 10.24 -0.96
CA GLY A 116 7.94 11.01 -1.18
C GLY A 116 6.70 10.11 -1.00
N ALA A 117 5.59 10.68 -0.56
CA ALA A 117 4.30 9.99 -0.53
C ALA A 117 3.19 10.94 -0.98
N ASN A 118 2.53 10.60 -2.09
CA ASN A 118 1.39 11.33 -2.62
C ASN A 118 0.12 10.48 -2.50
N PHE A 119 -0.92 11.05 -1.88
CA PHE A 119 -2.19 10.36 -1.66
C PHE A 119 -3.38 11.32 -1.69
N GLU A 120 -4.59 10.78 -1.86
CA GLU A 120 -5.82 11.55 -2.01
C GLU A 120 -6.86 11.12 -0.98
N ALA A 121 -7.57 12.09 -0.38
CA ALA A 121 -8.76 11.90 0.47
C ALA A 121 -8.68 10.75 1.50
N ARG A 122 -7.49 10.52 2.10
CA ARG A 122 -7.24 9.44 3.07
C ARG A 122 -6.27 9.92 4.15
N PRO A 123 -6.72 10.66 5.16
CA PRO A 123 -5.82 11.24 6.17
C PRO A 123 -5.03 10.19 6.99
N ASN A 124 -5.60 8.99 7.20
CA ASN A 124 -4.89 7.88 7.84
C ASN A 124 -3.61 7.47 7.13
N VAL A 125 -3.55 7.59 5.79
CA VAL A 125 -2.38 7.22 4.99
C VAL A 125 -1.15 8.03 5.39
N ALA A 126 -1.31 9.28 5.87
CA ALA A 126 -0.20 10.09 6.36
C ALA A 126 0.51 9.40 7.54
N VAL A 127 -0.26 8.83 8.47
CA VAL A 127 0.26 8.13 9.65
C VAL A 127 0.83 6.76 9.29
N ASP A 128 0.11 6.00 8.47
CA ASP A 128 0.52 4.66 8.02
C ASP A 128 1.87 4.72 7.28
N VAL A 129 1.96 5.59 6.26
CA VAL A 129 3.18 5.71 5.45
C VAL A 129 4.34 6.29 6.25
N ALA A 130 4.10 7.34 7.06
CA ALA A 130 5.15 7.91 7.90
C ALA A 130 5.68 6.88 8.91
N GLY A 131 4.79 6.13 9.57
CA GLY A 131 5.17 5.09 10.51
C GLY A 131 6.04 4.00 9.88
N GLN A 132 5.63 3.47 8.72
CA GLN A 132 6.37 2.44 8.01
C GLN A 132 7.76 2.92 7.54
N LEU A 133 7.83 4.14 6.99
CA LEU A 133 9.10 4.72 6.54
C LEU A 133 10.04 5.01 7.72
N LEU A 134 9.55 5.59 8.79
CA LEU A 134 10.35 5.81 10.00
C LEU A 134 10.85 4.47 10.57
N LYS A 135 10.02 3.43 10.64
CA LYS A 135 10.41 2.10 11.14
C LYS A 135 11.54 1.46 10.34
N SER A 136 11.68 1.79 9.06
CA SER A 136 12.82 1.40 8.22
C SER A 136 13.98 2.41 8.21
N LEU A 137 13.93 3.43 9.08
CA LEU A 137 14.88 4.55 9.19
C LEU A 137 14.92 5.43 7.94
N ASN A 138 13.82 5.50 7.18
CA ASN A 138 13.65 6.48 6.12
C ASN A 138 12.92 7.72 6.66
N ALA A 139 13.20 8.87 6.08
CA ALA A 139 12.37 10.06 6.24
C ALA A 139 11.26 10.09 5.18
N VAL A 140 10.24 10.90 5.38
CA VAL A 140 9.12 11.02 4.45
C VAL A 140 8.79 12.47 4.14
N VAL A 141 8.38 12.73 2.90
CA VAL A 141 7.73 13.99 2.50
C VAL A 141 6.33 13.67 2.01
N LEU A 142 5.35 14.05 2.81
CA LEU A 142 3.93 13.82 2.55
C LEU A 142 3.36 14.90 1.65
N ARG A 143 2.50 14.50 0.73
CA ARG A 143 1.65 15.40 -0.07
C ARG A 143 0.26 14.79 -0.19
N THR A 144 -0.77 15.56 0.12
CA THR A 144 -2.16 15.13 -0.02
C THR A 144 -2.97 16.10 -0.88
N GLY A 145 -4.10 15.64 -1.40
CA GLY A 145 -5.08 16.51 -2.04
C GLY A 145 -5.75 17.46 -1.05
N GLY A 146 -6.39 18.52 -1.58
CA GLY A 146 -7.01 19.56 -0.76
C GLY A 146 -8.08 19.06 0.22
N ALA A 147 -8.75 17.95 -0.11
CA ALA A 147 -9.81 17.40 0.72
C ALA A 147 -9.35 16.90 2.10
N ALA A 148 -8.09 16.47 2.23
CA ALA A 148 -7.54 15.95 3.49
C ALA A 148 -6.43 16.84 4.08
N LEU A 149 -6.15 17.99 3.47
CA LEU A 149 -4.96 18.79 3.82
C LEU A 149 -5.04 19.34 5.24
N GLY A 150 -6.19 19.76 5.73
CA GLY A 150 -6.39 20.26 7.08
C GLY A 150 -6.07 19.19 8.14
N THR A 151 -6.68 18.03 8.01
CA THR A 151 -6.47 16.89 8.89
C THR A 151 -5.01 16.42 8.88
N VAL A 152 -4.41 16.27 7.68
CA VAL A 152 -3.01 15.82 7.55
C VAL A 152 -2.04 16.86 8.13
N THR A 153 -2.32 18.15 7.95
CA THR A 153 -1.50 19.22 8.56
C THR A 153 -1.50 19.10 10.09
N LEU A 154 -2.66 18.89 10.70
CA LEU A 154 -2.75 18.70 12.15
C LEU A 154 -2.01 17.43 12.60
N LEU A 155 -2.21 16.30 11.91
CA LEU A 155 -1.50 15.04 12.23
C LEU A 155 0.03 15.20 12.16
N VAL A 156 0.55 15.95 11.18
CA VAL A 156 1.99 16.19 11.06
C VAL A 156 2.47 17.13 12.16
N ASP A 157 1.78 18.27 12.40
CA ASP A 157 2.26 19.33 13.27
C ASP A 157 2.01 19.06 14.77
N GLU A 158 0.95 18.35 15.12
CA GLU A 158 0.59 18.09 16.51
C GLU A 158 0.80 16.64 16.97
N VAL A 159 1.03 15.72 16.04
CA VAL A 159 1.27 14.30 16.40
C VAL A 159 2.66 13.85 15.97
N LEU A 160 2.96 13.79 14.66
CA LEU A 160 4.17 13.12 14.17
C LEU A 160 5.45 13.90 14.50
N ARG A 161 5.51 15.21 14.20
CA ARG A 161 6.68 16.05 14.51
C ARG A 161 6.94 16.19 16.00
N PRO A 162 5.95 16.47 16.87
CA PRO A 162 6.14 16.49 18.30
C PRO A 162 6.58 15.15 18.89
N ALA A 163 6.08 14.03 18.36
CA ALA A 163 6.51 12.69 18.76
C ALA A 163 8.00 12.46 18.48
N LEU A 164 8.49 12.84 17.31
CA LEU A 164 9.91 12.81 16.96
C LEU A 164 10.73 13.68 17.92
N GLN A 165 10.28 14.90 18.22
CA GLN A 165 10.96 15.81 19.16
C GLN A 165 11.03 15.21 20.57
N ARG A 166 9.94 14.61 21.08
CA ARG A 166 9.92 13.93 22.39
C ARG A 166 10.93 12.78 22.46
N ALA A 167 11.17 12.10 21.33
CA ALA A 167 12.16 11.02 21.21
C ALA A 167 13.60 11.51 20.89
N GLY A 168 13.84 12.83 20.84
CA GLY A 168 15.15 13.39 20.51
C GLY A 168 15.56 13.25 19.05
N LEU A 169 14.59 12.99 18.16
CA LEU A 169 14.79 12.87 16.72
C LEU A 169 14.42 14.16 15.98
N PRO A 170 15.01 14.42 14.79
CA PRO A 170 14.68 15.61 14.01
C PRO A 170 13.24 15.57 13.51
N PRO A 171 12.41 16.60 13.81
CA PRO A 171 11.04 16.68 13.32
C PRO A 171 10.96 16.72 11.79
N ALA A 172 12.02 17.20 11.14
CA ALA A 172 12.14 17.25 9.68
C ALA A 172 12.14 15.84 9.01
N ALA A 173 12.28 14.75 9.78
CA ALA A 173 12.10 13.40 9.25
C ALA A 173 10.68 13.16 8.70
N VAL A 174 9.70 13.99 9.07
CA VAL A 174 8.36 14.03 8.47
C VAL A 174 8.12 15.42 7.89
N GLY A 175 8.30 15.55 6.58
CA GLY A 175 7.98 16.74 5.80
C GLY A 175 6.53 16.74 5.31
N LEU A 176 5.96 17.91 5.01
CA LEU A 176 4.63 18.05 4.44
C LEU A 176 4.61 19.19 3.42
N VAL A 177 4.15 18.91 2.21
CA VAL A 177 3.81 19.91 1.20
C VAL A 177 2.47 20.52 1.56
N ARG A 178 2.45 21.80 1.92
CA ARG A 178 1.25 22.50 2.46
C ARG A 178 0.39 23.12 1.37
N SER A 179 0.49 22.61 0.17
CA SER A 179 -0.30 23.09 -0.99
C SER A 179 -1.15 21.96 -1.57
N ALA A 180 -2.41 22.29 -1.84
CA ALA A 180 -3.34 21.43 -2.58
C ALA A 180 -3.06 21.39 -4.08
N ASP A 181 -2.21 22.28 -4.61
CA ASP A 181 -1.91 22.39 -6.03
C ASP A 181 -1.28 21.10 -6.56
N ARG A 182 -1.75 20.62 -7.71
CA ARG A 182 -1.23 19.44 -8.39
C ARG A 182 0.25 19.58 -8.79
N GLU A 183 0.73 20.80 -8.96
CA GLU A 183 2.15 21.09 -9.23
C GLU A 183 3.03 20.53 -8.09
N GLY A 184 2.56 20.54 -6.83
CA GLY A 184 3.28 19.93 -5.70
C GLY A 184 3.54 18.44 -5.89
N SER A 185 2.61 17.68 -6.50
CA SER A 185 2.81 16.27 -6.84
C SER A 185 3.87 16.08 -7.93
N ARG A 186 3.86 16.93 -8.96
CA ARG A 186 4.83 16.90 -10.06
C ARG A 186 6.24 17.22 -9.57
N VAL A 187 6.37 18.23 -8.71
CA VAL A 187 7.68 18.53 -8.11
C VAL A 187 8.15 17.36 -7.26
N LEU A 188 7.27 16.74 -6.46
CA LEU A 188 7.62 15.59 -5.59
C LEU A 188 8.23 14.42 -6.39
N VAL A 189 7.72 14.15 -7.59
CA VAL A 189 8.21 13.07 -8.46
C VAL A 189 9.38 13.48 -9.36
N SER A 190 9.91 14.70 -9.23
CA SER A 190 10.98 15.25 -10.07
C SER A 190 12.33 15.45 -9.37
N LEU A 191 12.49 14.94 -8.14
CA LEU A 191 13.66 15.19 -7.28
C LEU A 191 14.49 13.91 -7.00
N PRO A 192 15.08 13.24 -8.02
CA PRO A 192 15.69 11.92 -7.86
C PRO A 192 16.87 11.87 -6.87
N HIS A 193 17.56 12.98 -6.64
CA HIS A 193 18.72 13.04 -5.74
C HIS A 193 18.36 13.11 -4.26
N VAL A 194 17.14 13.56 -3.92
CA VAL A 194 16.67 13.69 -2.55
C VAL A 194 15.45 12.80 -2.25
N LEU A 195 14.64 12.53 -3.26
CA LEU A 195 13.46 11.64 -3.21
C LEU A 195 13.56 10.59 -4.32
N PRO A 196 14.45 9.58 -4.19
CA PRO A 196 14.65 8.57 -5.23
C PRO A 196 13.45 7.63 -5.40
N LEU A 197 12.54 7.60 -4.42
CA LEU A 197 11.33 6.80 -4.40
C LEU A 197 10.14 7.66 -4.00
N VAL A 198 9.00 7.47 -4.68
CA VAL A 198 7.71 8.07 -4.30
C VAL A 198 6.63 7.00 -4.25
N ILE A 199 5.90 6.95 -3.13
CA ILE A 199 4.73 6.11 -2.95
C ILE A 199 3.51 6.88 -3.48
N LEU A 200 2.77 6.28 -4.40
CA LEU A 200 1.60 6.88 -5.05
C LEU A 200 0.34 6.10 -4.64
N ARG A 201 -0.62 6.81 -4.02
CA ARG A 201 -1.93 6.27 -3.64
C ARG A 201 -3.05 7.21 -4.10
N GLY A 202 -3.74 6.84 -5.14
CA GLY A 202 -4.80 7.67 -5.72
C GLY A 202 -5.63 6.91 -6.75
N SER A 203 -6.38 7.63 -7.58
CA SER A 203 -7.08 7.03 -8.73
C SER A 203 -6.06 6.45 -9.72
N GLY A 204 -6.48 5.40 -10.46
CA GLY A 204 -5.62 4.70 -11.41
C GLY A 204 -5.00 5.65 -12.45
N GLU A 205 -5.79 6.56 -13.01
CA GLU A 205 -5.32 7.51 -14.03
C GLU A 205 -4.29 8.51 -13.48
N THR A 206 -4.59 9.18 -12.37
CA THR A 206 -3.67 10.14 -11.73
C THR A 206 -2.36 9.47 -11.30
N THR A 207 -2.45 8.26 -10.75
CA THR A 207 -1.29 7.50 -10.30
C THR A 207 -0.42 7.10 -11.49
N ALA A 208 -1.02 6.63 -12.59
CA ALA A 208 -0.31 6.26 -13.80
C ALA A 208 0.36 7.47 -14.48
N GLU A 209 -0.27 8.64 -14.47
CA GLU A 209 0.32 9.89 -14.98
C GLU A 209 1.56 10.27 -14.18
N LEU A 210 1.46 10.32 -12.85
CA LEU A 210 2.58 10.65 -11.98
C LEU A 210 3.71 9.62 -12.05
N ALA A 211 3.40 8.33 -12.19
CA ALA A 211 4.41 7.29 -12.35
C ALA A 211 5.19 7.44 -13.66
N ARG A 212 4.50 7.80 -14.76
CA ARG A 212 5.17 8.11 -16.04
C ARG A 212 6.06 9.34 -15.94
N GLU A 213 5.60 10.38 -15.25
CA GLU A 213 6.40 11.60 -15.03
C GLU A 213 7.62 11.30 -14.15
N ALA A 214 7.44 10.57 -13.04
CA ALA A 214 8.53 10.12 -12.18
C ALA A 214 9.64 9.39 -12.96
N ALA A 215 9.25 8.47 -13.85
CA ALA A 215 10.17 7.70 -14.67
C ALA A 215 11.01 8.59 -15.59
N GLN A 216 10.45 9.68 -16.12
CA GLN A 216 11.19 10.66 -16.95
C GLN A 216 12.30 11.38 -16.17
N HIS A 217 12.11 11.55 -14.87
CA HIS A 217 13.07 12.17 -13.96
C HIS A 217 14.01 11.18 -13.27
N GLY A 218 13.83 9.86 -13.50
CA GLY A 218 14.60 8.83 -12.82
C GLY A 218 14.18 8.57 -11.37
N VAL A 219 12.99 9.02 -10.98
CA VAL A 219 12.38 8.70 -9.69
C VAL A 219 11.62 7.38 -9.82
N ARG A 220 11.85 6.45 -8.89
CA ARG A 220 11.10 5.21 -8.82
C ARG A 220 9.77 5.42 -8.10
N THR A 221 8.74 4.67 -8.48
CA THR A 221 7.44 4.72 -7.79
C THR A 221 7.05 3.35 -7.27
N LEU A 222 6.31 3.37 -6.15
CA LEU A 222 5.46 2.26 -5.70
C LEU A 222 4.02 2.73 -5.85
N ALA A 223 3.38 2.27 -6.93
CA ALA A 223 2.07 2.75 -7.32
C ALA A 223 0.99 1.77 -6.89
N HIS A 224 0.06 2.23 -6.06
CA HIS A 224 -1.16 1.51 -5.73
C HIS A 224 -2.32 2.13 -6.55
N ALA A 225 -2.49 1.66 -7.77
CA ALA A 225 -3.41 2.24 -8.74
C ALA A 225 -4.54 1.29 -9.16
N GLU A 226 -4.29 -0.02 -9.13
CA GLU A 226 -5.17 -1.03 -9.69
C GLU A 226 -5.47 -2.12 -8.66
N GLY A 227 -6.67 -2.65 -8.71
CA GLY A 227 -7.15 -3.70 -7.82
C GLY A 227 -7.99 -4.73 -8.54
N GLY A 228 -8.78 -5.46 -7.78
CA GLY A 228 -9.67 -6.49 -8.25
C GLY A 228 -9.16 -7.91 -7.93
N GLY A 229 -9.92 -8.63 -7.09
CA GLY A 229 -9.68 -10.05 -6.82
C GLY A 229 -10.28 -10.93 -7.93
N VAL A 230 -9.63 -12.06 -8.19
CA VAL A 230 -10.14 -13.12 -9.08
C VAL A 230 -10.48 -14.35 -8.24
N LEU A 231 -11.63 -14.96 -8.47
CA LEU A 231 -11.99 -16.26 -7.92
C LEU A 231 -12.23 -17.25 -9.09
N TYR A 232 -11.47 -18.32 -9.12
CA TYR A 232 -11.65 -19.40 -10.09
C TYR A 232 -12.36 -20.58 -9.41
N VAL A 233 -13.53 -20.93 -9.93
CA VAL A 233 -14.32 -22.09 -9.50
C VAL A 233 -13.99 -23.25 -10.43
N HIS A 234 -13.23 -24.21 -9.94
CA HIS A 234 -12.82 -25.43 -10.64
C HIS A 234 -13.98 -26.46 -10.68
N ALA A 235 -13.95 -27.38 -11.62
CA ALA A 235 -14.98 -28.45 -11.75
C ALA A 235 -15.14 -29.29 -10.47
N ALA A 236 -14.06 -29.48 -9.70
CA ALA A 236 -14.09 -30.18 -8.40
C ALA A 236 -14.32 -29.26 -7.20
N ALA A 237 -14.95 -28.10 -7.38
CA ALA A 237 -15.26 -27.18 -6.28
C ALA A 237 -16.47 -27.68 -5.47
N ASP A 238 -16.40 -27.56 -4.14
CA ASP A 238 -17.56 -27.75 -3.29
C ASP A 238 -18.51 -26.54 -3.39
N PRO A 239 -19.81 -26.74 -3.71
CA PRO A 239 -20.75 -25.63 -3.92
C PRO A 239 -20.95 -24.75 -2.67
N ALA A 240 -20.97 -25.35 -1.47
CA ALA A 240 -21.18 -24.60 -0.22
C ALA A 240 -19.94 -23.74 0.11
N LYS A 241 -18.74 -24.30 -0.13
CA LYS A 241 -17.48 -23.57 0.00
C LYS A 241 -17.40 -22.44 -1.02
N THR A 242 -17.78 -22.70 -2.28
CA THR A 242 -17.86 -21.68 -3.34
C THR A 242 -18.75 -20.51 -2.92
N ALA A 243 -19.96 -20.81 -2.44
CA ALA A 243 -20.89 -19.80 -1.99
C ALA A 243 -20.31 -18.93 -0.84
N ALA A 244 -19.73 -19.58 0.17
CA ALA A 244 -19.13 -18.88 1.30
C ALA A 244 -17.95 -17.97 0.88
N LEU A 245 -17.09 -18.41 -0.03
CA LEU A 245 -15.95 -17.64 -0.51
C LEU A 245 -16.36 -16.47 -1.41
N VAL A 246 -17.37 -16.65 -2.26
CA VAL A 246 -17.95 -15.58 -3.08
C VAL A 246 -18.54 -14.50 -2.18
N GLU A 247 -19.37 -14.88 -1.19
CA GLU A 247 -19.94 -13.93 -0.23
C GLU A 247 -18.88 -13.19 0.56
N ALA A 248 -17.90 -13.90 1.13
CA ALA A 248 -16.80 -13.29 1.88
C ALA A 248 -15.90 -12.37 1.01
N SER A 249 -15.85 -12.60 -0.30
CA SER A 249 -15.04 -11.80 -1.22
C SER A 249 -15.79 -10.58 -1.79
N LEU A 250 -17.13 -10.49 -1.59
CA LEU A 250 -18.00 -9.42 -2.11
C LEU A 250 -18.55 -8.50 -1.00
N ASP A 251 -18.04 -8.60 0.21
CA ASP A 251 -18.56 -8.00 1.44
C ASP A 251 -18.58 -6.45 1.46
N ARG A 252 -17.66 -5.80 0.72
CA ARG A 252 -17.46 -4.35 0.81
C ARG A 252 -17.04 -3.74 -0.53
N LEU A 253 -17.64 -2.59 -0.90
CA LEU A 253 -17.18 -1.73 -1.98
C LEU A 253 -16.01 -0.84 -1.54
N GLY A 254 -15.30 -0.25 -2.50
CA GLY A 254 -14.24 0.72 -2.24
C GLY A 254 -12.92 0.11 -1.76
N VAL A 255 -12.75 -1.22 -1.84
CA VAL A 255 -11.50 -1.92 -1.47
C VAL A 255 -10.94 -2.71 -2.64
N CYS A 256 -9.63 -2.59 -2.86
CA CYS A 256 -8.95 -3.15 -4.05
C CYS A 256 -8.91 -4.68 -4.08
N ASN A 257 -9.00 -5.36 -2.94
CA ASN A 257 -8.94 -6.81 -2.82
C ASN A 257 -10.33 -7.50 -2.87
N ARG A 258 -11.40 -6.74 -3.20
CA ARG A 258 -12.74 -7.28 -3.43
C ARG A 258 -12.77 -8.15 -4.67
N LEU A 259 -13.61 -9.18 -4.66
CA LEU A 259 -13.87 -10.01 -5.85
C LEU A 259 -14.40 -9.14 -7.00
N ASN A 260 -13.71 -9.20 -8.10
CA ASN A 260 -13.94 -8.40 -9.29
C ASN A 260 -14.30 -9.26 -10.51
N LEU A 261 -13.66 -10.43 -10.59
CA LEU A 261 -13.80 -11.40 -11.67
C LEU A 261 -14.02 -12.80 -11.12
N LEU A 262 -15.12 -13.41 -11.49
CA LEU A 262 -15.45 -14.80 -11.20
C LEU A 262 -15.24 -15.62 -12.49
N LEU A 263 -14.23 -16.48 -12.49
CA LEU A 263 -13.97 -17.45 -13.54
C LEU A 263 -14.60 -18.79 -13.14
N VAL A 264 -15.43 -19.37 -13.98
CA VAL A 264 -16.13 -20.62 -13.66
C VAL A 264 -15.84 -21.64 -14.75
N GLU A 265 -15.30 -22.79 -14.38
CA GLU A 265 -15.06 -23.86 -15.32
C GLU A 265 -16.37 -24.43 -15.89
N ASN A 266 -16.37 -24.84 -17.15
CA ASN A 266 -17.60 -25.24 -17.85
C ASN A 266 -18.43 -26.31 -17.13
N ASP A 267 -17.78 -27.19 -16.38
CA ASP A 267 -18.43 -28.26 -15.60
C ASP A 267 -18.75 -27.87 -14.14
N ALA A 268 -18.51 -26.60 -13.76
CA ALA A 268 -18.82 -26.07 -12.45
C ALA A 268 -20.06 -25.18 -12.44
N ASP A 269 -20.74 -25.12 -11.30
CA ASP A 269 -21.96 -24.32 -11.16
C ASP A 269 -21.63 -22.83 -10.98
N VAL A 270 -22.24 -21.98 -11.81
CA VAL A 270 -22.17 -20.52 -11.63
C VAL A 270 -23.13 -20.12 -10.49
N PRO A 271 -22.69 -19.47 -9.42
CA PRO A 271 -23.53 -19.14 -8.26
C PRO A 271 -24.44 -17.93 -8.50
N LEU A 272 -25.21 -17.91 -9.60
CA LEU A 272 -26.06 -16.76 -10.01
C LEU A 272 -27.14 -16.42 -8.99
N GLU A 273 -27.78 -17.43 -8.37
CA GLU A 273 -28.81 -17.21 -7.35
C GLU A 273 -28.23 -16.54 -6.09
N LEU A 274 -27.00 -16.89 -5.74
CA LEU A 274 -26.27 -16.25 -4.64
C LEU A 274 -25.97 -14.78 -4.97
N LEU A 275 -25.43 -14.50 -6.16
CA LEU A 275 -25.12 -13.14 -6.62
C LEU A 275 -26.37 -12.26 -6.63
N ALA A 276 -27.50 -12.80 -7.14
CA ALA A 276 -28.78 -12.09 -7.14
C ALA A 276 -29.28 -11.79 -5.71
N ARG A 277 -29.19 -12.77 -4.80
CA ARG A 277 -29.57 -12.59 -3.38
C ARG A 277 -28.71 -11.52 -2.67
N LEU A 278 -27.42 -11.43 -3.02
CA LEU A 278 -26.50 -10.43 -2.50
C LEU A 278 -26.67 -9.05 -3.18
N GLY A 279 -27.58 -8.91 -4.14
CA GLY A 279 -27.76 -7.69 -4.89
C GLY A 279 -26.58 -7.33 -5.82
N ILE A 280 -25.81 -8.33 -6.24
CA ILE A 280 -24.64 -8.15 -7.11
C ILE A 280 -25.06 -8.18 -8.58
N THR A 281 -24.71 -7.14 -9.31
CA THR A 281 -24.92 -7.08 -10.77
C THR A 281 -23.84 -7.88 -11.47
N VAL A 282 -24.26 -8.87 -12.27
CA VAL A 282 -23.37 -9.62 -13.14
C VAL A 282 -23.07 -8.81 -14.39
N ARG A 283 -21.80 -8.65 -14.72
CA ARG A 283 -21.31 -7.93 -15.90
C ARG A 283 -20.76 -8.89 -16.94
N GLU A 284 -20.84 -8.45 -18.18
CA GLU A 284 -20.43 -9.22 -19.36
C GLU A 284 -18.89 -9.37 -19.47
N PRO A 285 -18.41 -10.39 -20.21
CA PRO A 285 -16.97 -10.69 -20.35
C PRO A 285 -16.11 -9.58 -20.97
N GLU A 286 -16.67 -8.66 -21.72
CA GLU A 286 -15.92 -7.55 -22.33
C GLU A 286 -15.27 -6.60 -21.30
N ARG A 287 -15.61 -6.75 -20.03
CA ARG A 287 -15.08 -5.92 -18.92
C ARG A 287 -14.25 -6.71 -17.91
N VAL A 288 -13.56 -7.74 -18.38
CA VAL A 288 -12.74 -8.66 -17.54
C VAL A 288 -11.79 -7.91 -16.59
N GLY A 289 -11.02 -6.96 -17.10
CA GLY A 289 -10.03 -6.21 -16.30
C GLY A 289 -10.59 -5.00 -15.57
N HIS A 290 -11.88 -4.69 -15.65
CA HIS A 290 -12.46 -3.51 -15.01
C HIS A 290 -12.57 -3.70 -13.49
N GLU A 291 -12.16 -2.69 -12.72
CA GLU A 291 -12.24 -2.71 -11.25
C GLU A 291 -13.57 -2.13 -10.74
N TRP A 292 -14.52 -3.02 -10.47
CA TRP A 292 -15.87 -2.63 -10.05
C TRP A 292 -15.96 -2.03 -8.64
N ALA A 293 -14.99 -2.34 -7.77
CA ALA A 293 -15.02 -1.86 -6.38
C ALA A 293 -14.95 -0.34 -6.26
N ASN A 294 -14.33 0.32 -7.25
CA ASN A 294 -14.12 1.78 -7.30
C ASN A 294 -14.89 2.43 -8.46
N ASP A 295 -15.88 1.74 -9.05
CA ASP A 295 -16.69 2.31 -10.11
C ASP A 295 -17.49 3.52 -9.62
N ALA A 296 -17.53 4.59 -10.43
CA ALA A 296 -18.24 5.83 -10.10
C ALA A 296 -19.75 5.64 -9.91
N GLU A 297 -20.33 4.62 -10.53
CA GLU A 297 -21.76 4.28 -10.38
C GLU A 297 -22.08 3.66 -9.01
N HIS A 298 -21.07 3.21 -8.25
CA HIS A 298 -21.19 2.55 -6.95
C HIS A 298 -22.14 1.34 -6.95
N ILE A 299 -22.34 0.73 -8.12
CA ILE A 299 -23.15 -0.48 -8.26
C ILE A 299 -22.30 -1.69 -7.91
N ALA A 300 -22.71 -2.45 -6.90
CA ALA A 300 -22.07 -3.70 -6.53
C ALA A 300 -22.10 -4.68 -7.71
N SER A 301 -20.98 -4.88 -8.37
CA SER A 301 -20.85 -5.67 -9.61
C SER A 301 -19.74 -6.71 -9.52
N VAL A 302 -19.82 -7.73 -10.35
CA VAL A 302 -18.78 -8.73 -10.64
C VAL A 302 -18.86 -9.13 -12.11
N THR A 303 -17.73 -9.30 -12.78
CA THR A 303 -17.68 -9.93 -14.10
C THR A 303 -17.66 -11.45 -13.93
N VAL A 304 -18.48 -12.17 -14.71
CA VAL A 304 -18.51 -13.64 -14.70
C VAL A 304 -18.12 -14.16 -16.08
N VAL A 305 -17.14 -15.06 -16.12
CA VAL A 305 -16.62 -15.66 -17.36
C VAL A 305 -16.56 -17.16 -17.19
N GLN A 306 -17.12 -17.90 -18.14
CA GLN A 306 -16.90 -19.34 -18.25
C GLN A 306 -15.57 -19.62 -18.94
N VAL A 307 -14.83 -20.61 -18.44
CA VAL A 307 -13.52 -21.02 -18.93
C VAL A 307 -13.48 -22.52 -19.18
N GLY A 308 -12.70 -22.94 -20.18
CA GLY A 308 -12.59 -24.35 -20.56
C GLY A 308 -11.56 -25.15 -19.76
N SER A 309 -10.68 -24.48 -19.02
CA SER A 309 -9.60 -25.13 -18.25
C SER A 309 -8.96 -24.22 -17.20
N LEU A 310 -8.21 -24.82 -16.29
CA LEU A 310 -7.37 -24.14 -15.31
C LEU A 310 -6.34 -23.21 -15.99
N GLU A 311 -5.69 -23.67 -17.06
CA GLU A 311 -4.70 -22.88 -17.79
C GLU A 311 -5.30 -21.63 -18.41
N GLU A 312 -6.53 -21.71 -18.93
CA GLU A 312 -7.25 -20.54 -19.44
C GLU A 312 -7.58 -19.57 -18.31
N ALA A 313 -8.11 -20.08 -17.19
CA ALA A 313 -8.40 -19.26 -16.02
C ALA A 313 -7.15 -18.51 -15.50
N VAL A 314 -6.03 -19.21 -15.40
CA VAL A 314 -4.76 -18.62 -14.97
C VAL A 314 -4.23 -17.59 -15.96
N ARG A 315 -4.35 -17.87 -17.29
CA ARG A 315 -3.96 -16.90 -18.32
C ARG A 315 -4.75 -15.61 -18.18
N ILE A 316 -6.08 -15.70 -18.07
CA ILE A 316 -6.94 -14.52 -17.86
C ILE A 316 -6.53 -13.77 -16.59
N ALA A 317 -6.39 -14.47 -15.46
CA ALA A 317 -6.00 -13.86 -14.20
C ALA A 317 -4.64 -13.17 -14.25
N ASN A 318 -3.66 -13.74 -14.99
CA ASN A 318 -2.33 -13.17 -15.12
C ASN A 318 -2.27 -11.99 -16.09
N ASP A 319 -2.96 -12.06 -17.23
CA ASP A 319 -2.65 -11.20 -18.38
C ASP A 319 -3.76 -10.19 -18.68
N GLU A 320 -4.98 -10.41 -18.18
CA GLU A 320 -6.13 -9.56 -18.45
C GLU A 320 -6.66 -8.82 -17.19
N THR A 321 -5.98 -8.96 -16.05
CA THR A 321 -6.33 -8.27 -14.80
C THR A 321 -5.12 -7.54 -14.22
N SER A 322 -5.33 -6.80 -13.13
CA SER A 322 -4.22 -6.18 -12.36
C SER A 322 -3.26 -7.23 -11.77
N ALA A 323 -3.67 -8.49 -11.71
CA ALA A 323 -2.98 -9.57 -11.00
C ALA A 323 -2.69 -9.24 -9.52
N LEU A 324 -3.63 -8.54 -8.87
CA LEU A 324 -3.53 -8.24 -7.44
C LEU A 324 -3.64 -9.53 -6.61
N ALA A 325 -4.70 -10.30 -6.82
CA ALA A 325 -4.94 -11.53 -6.08
C ALA A 325 -5.81 -12.48 -6.88
N ALA A 326 -5.51 -13.77 -6.79
CA ALA A 326 -6.41 -14.79 -7.33
C ALA A 326 -6.52 -15.99 -6.38
N SER A 327 -7.72 -16.57 -6.32
CA SER A 327 -8.03 -17.75 -5.53
C SER A 327 -8.62 -18.84 -6.41
N ILE A 328 -8.21 -20.07 -6.20
CA ILE A 328 -8.90 -21.25 -6.73
C ILE A 328 -9.80 -21.86 -5.66
N VAL A 329 -11.02 -22.23 -6.04
CA VAL A 329 -11.92 -23.04 -5.22
C VAL A 329 -11.94 -24.45 -5.79
N THR A 330 -11.43 -25.41 -5.04
CA THR A 330 -11.37 -26.82 -5.48
C THR A 330 -11.09 -27.76 -4.31
N GLU A 331 -11.60 -29.00 -4.41
CA GLU A 331 -11.21 -30.13 -3.56
C GLU A 331 -10.11 -30.99 -4.20
N ASP A 332 -9.68 -30.69 -5.43
CA ASP A 332 -8.55 -31.34 -6.09
C ASP A 332 -7.24 -30.63 -5.73
N GLU A 333 -6.42 -31.26 -4.88
CA GLU A 333 -5.13 -30.74 -4.45
C GLU A 333 -4.16 -30.56 -5.62
N THR A 334 -4.19 -31.43 -6.63
CA THR A 334 -3.32 -31.33 -7.80
C THR A 334 -3.63 -30.09 -8.62
N ALA A 335 -4.92 -29.82 -8.84
CA ALA A 335 -5.38 -28.60 -9.51
C ALA A 335 -5.03 -27.35 -8.69
N ALA A 336 -5.19 -27.41 -7.37
CA ALA A 336 -4.83 -26.30 -6.48
C ALA A 336 -3.33 -25.96 -6.56
N GLN A 337 -2.45 -26.95 -6.41
CA GLN A 337 -1.00 -26.74 -6.52
C GLN A 337 -0.60 -26.20 -7.89
N ARG A 338 -1.20 -26.77 -8.96
CA ARG A 338 -0.96 -26.29 -10.33
C ARG A 338 -1.36 -24.83 -10.52
N PHE A 339 -2.51 -24.41 -9.96
CA PHE A 339 -2.94 -23.01 -9.98
C PHE A 339 -1.95 -22.10 -9.25
N LEU A 340 -1.55 -22.49 -8.02
CA LEU A 340 -0.60 -21.72 -7.21
C LEU A 340 0.76 -21.56 -7.88
N GLU A 341 1.23 -22.56 -8.64
CA GLU A 341 2.47 -22.49 -9.41
C GLU A 341 2.38 -21.59 -10.64
N LEU A 342 1.25 -21.61 -11.34
CA LEU A 342 1.08 -20.90 -12.60
C LEU A 342 0.67 -19.44 -12.44
N TYR A 343 -0.07 -19.11 -11.38
CA TYR A 343 -0.47 -17.74 -11.13
C TYR A 343 0.72 -16.88 -10.70
N ARG A 344 0.91 -15.77 -11.38
CA ARG A 344 2.07 -14.86 -11.21
C ARG A 344 1.71 -13.52 -10.60
N GLY A 345 0.52 -13.41 -10.03
CA GLY A 345 0.05 -12.21 -9.35
C GLY A 345 0.68 -12.03 -7.97
N THR A 346 0.17 -11.03 -7.26
CA THR A 346 0.72 -10.59 -5.97
C THR A 346 0.43 -11.59 -4.85
N ALA A 347 -0.80 -12.13 -4.80
CA ALA A 347 -1.22 -13.10 -3.79
C ALA A 347 -2.04 -14.23 -4.44
N ALA A 348 -1.63 -15.47 -4.21
CA ALA A 348 -2.30 -16.68 -4.69
C ALA A 348 -2.93 -17.42 -3.51
N PHE A 349 -4.20 -17.83 -3.67
CA PHE A 349 -4.96 -18.49 -2.62
C PHE A 349 -5.57 -19.81 -3.11
N TRP A 350 -5.71 -20.74 -2.19
CA TRP A 350 -6.49 -21.96 -2.34
C TRP A 350 -7.54 -22.00 -1.24
N ASN A 351 -8.82 -22.05 -1.62
CA ASN A 351 -9.96 -22.09 -0.71
C ASN A 351 -9.95 -20.96 0.34
N ALA A 352 -9.52 -19.76 -0.05
CA ALA A 352 -9.52 -18.57 0.79
C ALA A 352 -9.94 -17.33 -0.02
N PRO A 353 -10.64 -16.35 0.57
CA PRO A 353 -11.09 -15.16 -0.15
C PRO A 353 -9.92 -14.22 -0.47
N THR A 354 -9.99 -13.52 -1.61
CA THR A 354 -8.99 -12.51 -2.01
C THR A 354 -8.87 -11.34 -1.04
N ARG A 355 -9.86 -11.17 -0.16
CA ARG A 355 -9.91 -10.15 0.90
C ARG A 355 -8.74 -10.21 1.88
N PHE A 356 -8.05 -11.36 1.97
CA PHE A 356 -6.82 -11.49 2.76
C PHE A 356 -5.60 -10.80 2.13
N THR A 357 -5.69 -10.28 0.90
CA THR A 357 -4.63 -9.46 0.30
C THR A 357 -4.63 -8.08 0.96
N ASP A 358 -4.10 -8.04 2.16
CA ASP A 358 -4.10 -6.89 3.07
C ASP A 358 -2.87 -7.00 3.99
N GLY A 359 -2.28 -5.86 4.36
CA GLY A 359 -1.06 -5.84 5.17
C GLY A 359 -1.27 -6.50 6.54
N PHE A 360 -2.32 -6.13 7.26
CA PHE A 360 -2.60 -6.75 8.56
C PHE A 360 -2.88 -8.24 8.46
N ALA A 361 -3.68 -8.64 7.47
CA ALA A 361 -4.08 -10.03 7.30
C ALA A 361 -2.89 -10.93 6.93
N LEU A 362 -1.98 -10.46 6.06
CA LEU A 362 -0.85 -11.26 5.59
C LEU A 362 0.43 -11.07 6.41
N THR A 363 0.68 -9.86 6.94
CA THR A 363 1.98 -9.52 7.54
C THR A 363 1.91 -9.11 9.00
N GLY A 364 0.72 -8.93 9.55
CA GLY A 364 0.49 -8.41 10.90
C GLY A 364 0.94 -6.96 11.10
N SER A 365 1.06 -6.21 10.01
CA SER A 365 1.52 -4.82 10.01
C SER A 365 0.74 -4.00 8.99
N PRO A 366 0.47 -2.70 9.24
CA PRO A 366 -0.07 -1.83 8.21
C PRO A 366 0.90 -1.75 7.02
N GLU A 367 0.36 -1.56 5.81
CA GLU A 367 1.16 -1.36 4.61
C GLU A 367 1.17 0.11 4.17
N THR A 368 2.19 0.52 3.42
CA THR A 368 2.22 1.80 2.71
C THR A 368 1.30 1.79 1.48
N GLY A 369 1.00 0.62 0.98
CA GLY A 369 0.14 0.31 -0.17
C GLY A 369 0.43 -1.10 -0.66
N ILE A 370 -0.40 -1.60 -1.59
CA ILE A 370 -0.24 -2.92 -2.20
C ILE A 370 0.29 -2.72 -3.62
N ASN A 371 1.53 -3.11 -3.86
CA ASN A 371 2.19 -2.95 -5.15
C ASN A 371 1.94 -4.15 -6.06
N VAL A 372 1.47 -3.91 -7.28
CA VAL A 372 1.21 -4.93 -8.30
C VAL A 372 2.22 -4.93 -9.46
N ASP A 373 3.22 -4.06 -9.41
CA ASP A 373 4.23 -3.94 -10.46
C ASP A 373 4.90 -5.27 -10.80
N ARG A 374 5.14 -5.50 -12.08
CA ARG A 374 5.79 -6.71 -12.60
C ARG A 374 7.31 -6.56 -12.80
N VAL A 375 7.90 -5.53 -12.22
CA VAL A 375 9.35 -5.29 -12.21
C VAL A 375 9.98 -5.76 -10.91
N PRO A 376 11.29 -6.03 -10.86
CA PRO A 376 11.97 -6.39 -9.61
C PRO A 376 11.77 -5.35 -8.52
N GLY A 377 11.29 -5.76 -7.37
CA GLY A 377 10.98 -4.92 -6.23
C GLY A 377 9.93 -5.56 -5.32
N PRO A 378 9.51 -4.88 -4.26
CA PRO A 378 8.48 -5.40 -3.40
C PRO A 378 7.15 -5.47 -4.15
N ARG A 379 6.48 -6.63 -4.06
CA ARG A 379 5.11 -6.85 -4.54
C ARG A 379 4.23 -7.25 -3.36
N GLY A 380 2.95 -6.92 -3.46
CA GLY A 380 2.01 -7.15 -2.39
C GLY A 380 1.96 -6.00 -1.39
N PRO A 381 1.48 -6.24 -0.18
CA PRO A 381 1.51 -5.26 0.89
C PRO A 381 2.95 -4.85 1.21
N VAL A 382 3.29 -3.59 0.92
CA VAL A 382 4.64 -3.04 1.16
C VAL A 382 4.72 -2.48 2.57
N THR A 383 5.62 -3.02 3.36
CA THR A 383 5.85 -2.66 4.75
C THR A 383 7.26 -2.10 4.98
N TYR A 384 7.60 -1.71 6.21
CA TYR A 384 8.95 -1.29 6.58
C TYR A 384 10.03 -2.35 6.25
N ARG A 385 9.62 -3.64 6.14
CA ARG A 385 10.53 -4.75 5.81
C ARG A 385 10.99 -4.76 4.36
N ASP A 386 10.33 -3.96 3.50
CA ASP A 386 10.57 -3.89 2.06
C ASP A 386 11.28 -2.59 1.64
N LEU A 387 11.31 -1.58 2.53
CA LEU A 387 11.72 -0.20 2.24
C LEU A 387 13.19 0.04 2.58
N TRP A 388 14.09 -0.63 1.87
CA TRP A 388 15.53 -0.56 2.07
C TRP A 388 16.29 -0.79 0.77
N LEU A 389 17.60 -0.42 0.78
CA LEU A 389 18.54 -0.70 -0.30
C LEU A 389 19.56 -1.75 0.13
N ARG A 390 19.97 -2.58 -0.82
CA ARG A 390 21.05 -3.54 -0.64
C ARG A 390 22.41 -2.84 -0.72
N GLN A 391 23.28 -3.13 0.24
CA GLN A 391 24.68 -2.69 0.24
C GLN A 391 25.60 -3.86 0.58
N TYR A 392 26.71 -3.98 -0.15
CA TYR A 392 27.81 -4.87 0.25
C TYR A 392 28.80 -4.08 1.11
N ARG A 393 28.99 -4.51 2.36
CA ARG A 393 30.05 -4.01 3.24
C ARG A 393 31.23 -4.98 3.13
N VAL A 394 32.37 -4.50 2.67
CA VAL A 394 33.58 -5.31 2.48
C VAL A 394 34.69 -4.78 3.39
N VAL A 395 35.29 -5.68 4.18
CA VAL A 395 36.38 -5.35 5.11
C VAL A 395 37.58 -6.21 4.80
N GLY A 396 38.68 -5.56 4.55
CA GLY A 396 40.01 -6.15 4.33
C GLY A 396 41.04 -5.58 5.30
N ASP A 397 42.27 -6.04 5.22
CA ASP A 397 43.44 -5.55 5.99
C ASP A 397 44.45 -4.75 5.12
N GLY A 398 44.10 -4.49 3.87
CA GLY A 398 44.96 -3.75 2.93
C GLY A 398 45.93 -4.61 2.13
N THR A 399 45.96 -5.92 2.35
CA THR A 399 46.83 -6.85 1.61
C THR A 399 46.16 -7.52 0.42
N GLN A 400 44.82 -7.42 0.33
CA GLN A 400 44.03 -8.07 -0.72
C GLN A 400 44.14 -7.31 -2.05
N HIS A 401 44.42 -8.05 -3.09
CA HIS A 401 44.45 -7.59 -4.48
C HIS A 401 43.54 -8.45 -5.35
N ARG A 402 43.03 -7.85 -6.46
CA ARG A 402 42.21 -8.55 -7.45
C ARG A 402 43.08 -9.19 -8.51
#